data_4ca3e70e8ea497f1646b5b48f248b890
#
_entry.id   4ca3e70e8ea497f1646b5b48f248b890
#
_cell.length_a   1.000
_cell.length_b   1.000
_cell.length_c   1.000
_cell.angle_alpha   90.00
_cell.angle_beta   90.00
_cell.angle_gamma   90.00
#
_symmetry.space_group_name_H-M   'P 1'
#
loop_
_entity.id
_entity.type
_entity.pdbx_description
1 polymer ?
#
loop_
_entity_poly.entity_id
_entity_poly.type
_entity_poly.pdbx_seq_one_letter_code
_entity_poly.pdbx_strand_id
1 'polypeptide(L)'
;RHKKGFLIVGGIAAAVLLLFAGLSSCSVLMQGTTGGVGVSTYPSADSDMLAAEAAYTGMENELREYLDTYESTHDYDEYHYALDDIEHDPYVLISAITALYGGEWTINDVGGILQSLFDKQYILTETVTTETRYRTETRTGYHTYTDPKTGKTVTEEYEYEVQVPYTYYICTVELENFNLSHVPVYTMSHSQLSMYALYMSTLGNRPDLFPSSGYIGKYVTNRPEKYEVPPEALNDETFAAMLAEAEKYLNFPYVWGGSSPSTSFDCSGFVSYVCNNCGVGWNFGRLGASGLLGICTRISAAEARPGDLIFF
;
A
#
# COMPACT_ATOMS: atom_id res chain seq x y z
N ARG A 1 3.26 33.61 3.90
CA ARG A 1 4.49 32.81 3.88
C ARG A 1 4.21 31.32 3.60
N HIS A 2 3.00 30.81 3.91
CA HIS A 2 2.59 29.41 3.80
C HIS A 2 2.30 28.87 2.38
N LYS A 3 2.39 29.66 1.33
CA LYS A 3 2.20 29.23 -0.07
C LYS A 3 3.39 28.47 -0.68
N LYS A 4 4.55 28.46 -0.02
CA LYS A 4 5.77 27.85 -0.56
C LYS A 4 5.86 26.34 -0.29
N GLY A 5 5.39 25.82 0.85
CA GLY A 5 5.42 24.39 1.17
C GLY A 5 4.51 23.58 0.22
N PHE A 6 3.30 24.06 -0.03
CA PHE A 6 2.37 23.43 -1.00
C PHE A 6 2.90 23.42 -2.44
N LEU A 7 3.79 24.39 -2.78
CA LEU A 7 4.44 24.45 -4.09
C LEU A 7 5.62 23.49 -4.24
N ILE A 8 6.25 23.04 -3.14
CA ILE A 8 7.40 22.13 -3.20
C ILE A 8 6.94 20.68 -3.36
N VAL A 9 5.94 20.21 -2.59
CA VAL A 9 5.34 18.88 -2.77
C VAL A 9 4.64 18.79 -4.14
N GLY A 10 3.89 19.79 -4.53
CA GLY A 10 3.33 19.90 -5.88
C GLY A 10 4.37 20.07 -6.99
N GLY A 11 5.55 20.60 -6.67
CA GLY A 11 6.66 20.82 -7.59
C GLY A 11 7.47 19.54 -7.86
N ILE A 12 7.66 18.69 -6.84
CA ILE A 12 8.33 17.38 -6.97
C ILE A 12 7.42 16.44 -7.78
N ALA A 13 6.14 16.38 -7.48
CA ALA A 13 5.16 15.63 -8.27
C ALA A 13 5.06 16.14 -9.71
N ALA A 14 5.16 17.47 -9.95
CA ALA A 14 5.14 18.06 -11.29
C ALA A 14 6.46 17.84 -12.05
N ALA A 15 7.60 17.78 -11.40
CA ALA A 15 8.89 17.50 -12.05
C ALA A 15 9.00 16.03 -12.49
N VAL A 16 8.50 15.08 -11.71
CA VAL A 16 8.37 13.67 -12.10
C VAL A 16 7.37 13.53 -13.26
N LEU A 17 6.21 14.23 -13.21
CA LEU A 17 5.23 14.25 -14.30
C LEU A 17 5.77 14.86 -15.60
N LEU A 18 6.64 15.85 -15.55
CA LEU A 18 7.23 16.48 -16.76
C LEU A 18 8.30 15.60 -17.41
N LEU A 19 8.96 14.71 -16.68
CA LEU A 19 9.87 13.71 -17.24
C LEU A 19 9.11 12.59 -17.98
N PHE A 20 7.85 12.31 -17.62
CA PHE A 20 7.04 11.24 -18.20
C PHE A 20 5.93 11.71 -19.17
N ALA A 21 5.64 13.01 -19.26
CA ALA A 21 4.55 13.55 -20.09
C ALA A 21 4.85 13.60 -21.61
N GLY A 22 5.94 12.98 -22.06
CA GLY A 22 6.41 13.07 -23.46
C GLY A 22 5.79 12.12 -24.48
N LEU A 23 5.06 11.08 -24.07
CA LEU A 23 4.54 10.10 -25.03
C LEU A 23 3.13 9.64 -24.65
N SER A 24 2.13 10.27 -25.21
CA SER A 24 0.74 9.80 -25.22
C SER A 24 0.44 8.97 -26.46
N SER A 25 -0.32 7.93 -26.27
CA SER A 25 -1.23 7.26 -27.21
C SER A 25 -0.69 6.03 -27.94
N CYS A 26 -1.11 4.85 -27.50
CA CYS A 26 -1.97 3.99 -28.33
C CYS A 26 -2.48 2.78 -27.53
N SER A 27 -3.75 2.79 -27.21
CA SER A 27 -4.46 1.61 -26.71
C SER A 27 -4.70 0.68 -27.87
N VAL A 28 -4.15 -0.52 -27.85
CA VAL A 28 -4.59 -1.62 -28.71
C VAL A 28 -5.05 -2.77 -27.84
N LEU A 29 -6.35 -2.93 -27.79
CA LEU A 29 -7.01 -4.16 -27.33
C LEU A 29 -6.56 -5.33 -28.23
N MET A 30 -5.77 -6.23 -27.70
CA MET A 30 -5.60 -7.55 -28.29
C MET A 30 -6.30 -8.61 -27.45
N GLN A 31 -7.49 -8.98 -27.92
CA GLN A 31 -8.06 -10.29 -27.61
C GLN A 31 -7.29 -11.33 -28.43
N GLY A 32 -6.68 -12.27 -27.74
CA GLY A 32 -6.01 -13.39 -28.38
C GLY A 32 -5.82 -14.53 -27.39
N THR A 33 -6.66 -15.52 -27.54
CA THR A 33 -6.64 -16.83 -26.83
C THR A 33 -5.40 -17.62 -27.18
N THR A 34 -4.53 -17.87 -26.19
CA THR A 34 -3.64 -19.08 -26.22
C THR A 34 -3.19 -19.45 -24.80
N GLY A 35 -3.50 -20.67 -24.38
CA GLY A 35 -2.75 -21.54 -23.47
C GLY A 35 -2.54 -21.05 -22.02
N GLY A 36 -3.16 -21.75 -21.08
CA GLY A 36 -3.22 -21.48 -19.65
C GLY A 36 -1.91 -21.25 -18.83
N VAL A 37 -0.72 -21.31 -19.42
CA VAL A 37 0.55 -20.99 -18.78
C VAL A 37 0.91 -19.52 -19.02
N GLY A 38 0.43 -18.91 -20.12
CA GLY A 38 0.73 -17.50 -20.45
C GLY A 38 0.03 -16.48 -19.56
N VAL A 39 -1.12 -16.83 -18.97
CA VAL A 39 -1.96 -15.85 -18.23
C VAL A 39 -1.42 -15.56 -16.82
N SER A 40 -0.69 -16.49 -16.21
CA SER A 40 -0.14 -16.34 -14.85
C SER A 40 1.31 -15.81 -14.82
N THR A 41 1.92 -15.66 -16.00
CA THR A 41 3.28 -15.11 -16.14
C THR A 41 3.20 -13.61 -16.40
N TYR A 42 4.09 -12.85 -15.80
CA TYR A 42 4.19 -11.43 -16.13
C TYR A 42 4.47 -11.25 -17.62
N PRO A 43 3.66 -10.46 -18.33
CA PRO A 43 3.81 -10.32 -19.78
C PRO A 43 4.91 -9.34 -20.19
N SER A 44 5.32 -8.46 -19.30
CA SER A 44 6.30 -7.39 -19.58
C SER A 44 7.73 -7.89 -19.50
N ALA A 45 8.64 -7.19 -20.17
CA ALA A 45 10.06 -7.49 -20.14
C ALA A 45 10.67 -7.25 -18.74
N ASP A 46 11.67 -8.05 -18.39
CA ASP A 46 12.39 -7.90 -17.10
C ASP A 46 12.95 -6.51 -16.89
N SER A 47 13.50 -5.91 -17.96
CA SER A 47 14.06 -4.56 -17.92
C SER A 47 13.02 -3.51 -17.51
N ASP A 48 11.77 -3.66 -17.97
CA ASP A 48 10.69 -2.74 -17.63
C ASP A 48 10.19 -2.96 -16.19
N MET A 49 10.07 -4.21 -15.75
CA MET A 49 9.70 -4.54 -14.39
C MET A 49 10.73 -4.06 -13.37
N LEU A 50 12.03 -4.29 -13.65
CA LEU A 50 13.12 -3.79 -12.81
C LEU A 50 13.20 -2.25 -12.82
N ALA A 51 12.91 -1.61 -13.95
CA ALA A 51 12.86 -0.16 -14.04
C ALA A 51 11.68 0.44 -13.24
N ALA A 52 10.53 -0.23 -13.25
CA ALA A 52 9.37 0.20 -12.44
C ALA A 52 9.65 0.09 -10.94
N GLU A 53 10.28 -1.00 -10.51
CA GLU A 53 10.75 -1.17 -9.13
C GLU A 53 11.75 -0.09 -8.73
N ALA A 54 12.75 0.15 -9.57
CA ALA A 54 13.75 1.20 -9.32
C ALA A 54 13.13 2.60 -9.25
N ALA A 55 12.12 2.88 -10.10
CA ALA A 55 11.40 4.15 -10.08
C ALA A 55 10.60 4.32 -8.78
N TYR A 56 9.90 3.28 -8.32
CA TYR A 56 9.14 3.32 -7.08
C TYR A 56 10.05 3.48 -5.86
N THR A 57 11.13 2.72 -5.79
CA THR A 57 12.18 2.89 -4.77
C THR A 57 12.79 4.29 -4.81
N GLY A 58 12.92 4.88 -6.00
CA GLY A 58 13.35 6.27 -6.17
C GLY A 58 12.39 7.26 -5.48
N MET A 59 11.07 7.10 -5.69
CA MET A 59 10.05 7.93 -5.02
C MET A 59 10.09 7.77 -3.49
N GLU A 60 10.30 6.55 -3.00
CA GLU A 60 10.47 6.31 -1.57
C GLU A 60 11.72 6.99 -1.00
N ASN A 61 12.82 6.97 -1.74
CA ASN A 61 14.05 7.66 -1.34
C ASN A 61 13.88 9.18 -1.30
N GLU A 62 13.16 9.75 -2.27
CA GLU A 62 12.82 11.18 -2.27
C GLU A 62 11.94 11.55 -1.05
N LEU A 63 10.98 10.68 -0.68
CA LEU A 63 10.17 10.88 0.52
C LEU A 63 11.00 10.80 1.80
N ARG A 64 11.95 9.85 1.89
CA ARG A 64 12.89 9.76 3.02
C ARG A 64 13.76 11.02 3.12
N GLU A 65 14.36 11.45 2.00
CA GLU A 65 15.18 12.65 1.96
C GLU A 65 14.38 13.91 2.36
N TYR A 66 13.13 14.02 1.93
CA TYR A 66 12.24 15.10 2.32
C TYR A 66 12.02 15.12 3.84
N LEU A 67 11.74 13.98 4.47
CA LEU A 67 11.53 13.87 5.91
C LEU A 67 12.83 14.11 6.69
N ASP A 68 13.96 13.57 6.23
CA ASP A 68 15.27 13.75 6.87
C ASP A 68 15.74 15.20 6.86
N THR A 69 15.35 15.97 5.85
CA THR A 69 15.72 17.38 5.72
C THR A 69 14.63 18.33 6.19
N TYR A 70 13.52 17.83 6.73
CA TYR A 70 12.32 18.61 7.02
C TYR A 70 12.61 19.79 7.95
N GLU A 71 13.28 19.59 9.08
CA GLU A 71 13.62 20.66 10.03
C GLU A 71 14.55 21.72 9.44
N SER A 72 15.47 21.31 8.56
CA SER A 72 16.41 22.25 7.95
C SER A 72 15.77 23.12 6.86
N THR A 73 14.64 22.69 6.32
CA THR A 73 13.91 23.37 5.23
C THR A 73 12.68 24.13 5.69
N HIS A 74 12.27 23.97 6.95
CA HIS A 74 11.12 24.64 7.58
C HIS A 74 11.57 25.45 8.80
N ASP A 75 10.78 26.44 9.17
CA ASP A 75 11.10 27.39 10.24
C ASP A 75 9.96 27.38 11.25
N TYR A 76 9.87 26.29 12.02
CA TYR A 76 8.99 26.16 13.16
C TYR A 76 9.80 26.08 14.43
N ASP A 77 9.18 26.40 15.57
CA ASP A 77 9.86 26.42 16.87
C ASP A 77 9.99 25.02 17.49
N GLU A 78 9.07 24.11 17.14
CA GLU A 78 9.03 22.73 17.68
C GLU A 78 8.48 21.78 16.64
N TYR A 79 9.02 20.54 16.58
CA TYR A 79 8.62 19.51 15.64
C TYR A 79 8.25 18.23 16.37
N HIS A 80 7.14 17.61 15.94
CA HIS A 80 6.69 16.28 16.37
C HIS A 80 6.56 15.38 15.16
N TYR A 81 7.03 14.14 15.29
CA TYR A 81 7.00 13.16 14.20
C TYR A 81 6.26 11.90 14.62
N ALA A 82 5.37 11.42 13.74
CA ALA A 82 4.74 10.11 13.80
C ALA A 82 4.89 9.49 12.40
N LEU A 83 5.94 8.71 12.18
CA LEU A 83 6.34 8.24 10.86
C LEU A 83 6.32 6.71 10.83
N ASP A 84 5.53 6.15 9.91
CA ASP A 84 5.59 4.75 9.57
C ASP A 84 6.82 4.44 8.70
N ASP A 85 7.20 3.16 8.63
CA ASP A 85 8.28 2.70 7.77
C ASP A 85 7.97 2.94 6.29
N ILE A 86 8.96 3.39 5.53
CA ILE A 86 8.85 3.59 4.08
C ILE A 86 9.40 2.35 3.39
N GLU A 87 8.52 1.43 3.03
CA GLU A 87 8.89 0.17 2.39
C GLU A 87 7.75 -0.42 1.58
N HIS A 88 8.06 -1.23 0.58
CA HIS A 88 7.12 -2.03 -0.17
C HIS A 88 7.73 -3.38 -0.57
N ASP A 89 6.91 -4.31 -1.06
CA ASP A 89 7.40 -5.55 -1.66
C ASP A 89 7.31 -5.47 -3.19
N PRO A 90 8.40 -5.78 -3.93
CA PRO A 90 8.44 -5.63 -5.38
C PRO A 90 7.45 -6.53 -6.12
N TYR A 91 7.14 -7.73 -5.63
CA TYR A 91 6.12 -8.57 -6.27
C TYR A 91 4.71 -8.00 -6.10
N VAL A 92 4.44 -7.34 -4.97
CA VAL A 92 3.18 -6.62 -4.78
C VAL A 92 3.08 -5.48 -5.79
N LEU A 93 4.15 -4.71 -5.97
CA LEU A 93 4.20 -3.61 -6.92
C LEU A 93 3.96 -4.09 -8.36
N ILE A 94 4.77 -5.03 -8.83
CA ILE A 94 4.70 -5.51 -10.23
C ILE A 94 3.37 -6.21 -10.51
N SER A 95 2.86 -7.00 -9.55
CA SER A 95 1.54 -7.62 -9.69
C SER A 95 0.42 -6.59 -9.77
N ALA A 96 0.51 -5.51 -8.95
CA ALA A 96 -0.48 -4.43 -8.97
C ALA A 96 -0.45 -3.65 -10.29
N ILE A 97 0.74 -3.26 -10.76
CA ILE A 97 0.91 -2.57 -12.05
C ILE A 97 0.34 -3.42 -13.18
N THR A 98 0.74 -4.69 -13.26
CA THR A 98 0.33 -5.59 -14.35
C THR A 98 -1.18 -5.83 -14.35
N ALA A 99 -1.80 -5.98 -13.18
CA ALA A 99 -3.23 -6.14 -13.06
C ALA A 99 -4.02 -4.86 -13.40
N LEU A 100 -3.50 -3.69 -13.02
CA LEU A 100 -4.12 -2.39 -13.32
C LEU A 100 -4.02 -2.05 -14.81
N TYR A 101 -2.88 -2.30 -15.42
CA TYR A 101 -2.65 -2.03 -16.84
C TYR A 101 -3.42 -3.00 -17.74
N GLY A 102 -3.44 -4.28 -17.36
CA GLY A 102 -4.25 -5.32 -18.04
C GLY A 102 -3.57 -5.97 -19.24
N GLY A 103 -2.23 -6.00 -19.30
CA GLY A 103 -1.44 -6.63 -20.37
C GLY A 103 0.05 -6.34 -20.26
N GLU A 104 0.76 -6.52 -21.37
CA GLU A 104 2.17 -6.16 -21.50
C GLU A 104 2.32 -4.63 -21.44
N TRP A 105 3.29 -4.16 -20.68
CA TRP A 105 3.57 -2.74 -20.49
C TRP A 105 5.08 -2.46 -20.48
N THR A 106 5.43 -1.24 -20.79
CA THR A 106 6.79 -0.69 -20.61
C THR A 106 6.80 0.32 -19.46
N ILE A 107 7.98 0.63 -18.93
CA ILE A 107 8.13 1.65 -17.88
C ILE A 107 7.50 2.99 -18.27
N ASN A 108 7.51 3.34 -19.54
CA ASN A 108 6.94 4.59 -20.03
C ASN A 108 5.40 4.62 -19.97
N ASP A 109 4.76 3.46 -19.95
CA ASP A 109 3.30 3.34 -19.95
C ASP A 109 2.70 3.44 -18.54
N VAL A 110 3.49 3.17 -17.51
CA VAL A 110 3.00 2.93 -16.14
C VAL A 110 3.31 4.05 -15.14
N GLY A 111 3.94 5.15 -15.56
CA GLY A 111 4.30 6.25 -14.65
C GLY A 111 3.11 6.80 -13.84
N GLY A 112 1.94 6.93 -14.47
CA GLY A 112 0.72 7.34 -13.76
C GLY A 112 0.19 6.31 -12.76
N ILE A 113 0.39 5.01 -13.03
CA ILE A 113 0.04 3.93 -12.12
C ILE A 113 0.97 3.94 -10.92
N LEU A 114 2.29 4.06 -11.14
CA LEU A 114 3.29 4.17 -10.08
C LEU A 114 2.95 5.32 -9.12
N GLN A 115 2.71 6.51 -9.66
CA GLN A 115 2.33 7.67 -8.85
C GLN A 115 1.03 7.42 -8.07
N SER A 116 0.01 6.88 -8.73
CA SER A 116 -1.27 6.59 -8.07
C SER A 116 -1.17 5.55 -6.95
N LEU A 117 -0.32 4.55 -7.10
CA LEU A 117 -0.05 3.56 -6.05
C LEU A 117 0.70 4.21 -4.89
N PHE A 118 1.71 5.02 -5.19
CA PHE A 118 2.50 5.74 -4.19
C PHE A 118 1.64 6.69 -3.35
N ASP A 119 0.83 7.52 -4.00
CA ASP A 119 -0.07 8.48 -3.33
C ASP A 119 -1.14 7.80 -2.45
N LYS A 120 -1.45 6.52 -2.72
CA LYS A 120 -2.39 5.74 -1.92
C LYS A 120 -1.71 4.94 -0.82
N GLN A 121 -0.45 4.58 -1.00
CA GLN A 121 0.32 3.90 0.02
C GLN A 121 0.80 4.88 1.09
N TYR A 122 1.34 6.03 0.69
CA TYR A 122 1.94 7.00 1.60
C TYR A 122 1.07 8.25 1.71
N ILE A 123 0.59 8.50 2.92
CA ILE A 123 -0.20 9.69 3.24
C ILE A 123 0.61 10.54 4.21
N LEU A 124 1.15 11.64 3.70
CA LEU A 124 1.90 12.61 4.51
C LEU A 124 0.95 13.74 4.94
N THR A 125 0.85 13.95 6.25
CA THR A 125 0.04 15.02 6.86
C THR A 125 0.93 15.95 7.67
N GLU A 126 0.80 17.24 7.43
CA GLU A 126 1.51 18.28 8.15
C GLU A 126 0.50 19.19 8.87
N THR A 127 0.58 19.24 10.19
CA THR A 127 -0.32 20.06 11.02
C THR A 127 0.47 21.06 11.81
N VAL A 128 0.17 22.35 11.62
CA VAL A 128 0.81 23.45 12.37
C VAL A 128 -0.17 24.03 13.37
N THR A 129 0.20 23.99 14.64
CA THR A 129 -0.51 24.62 15.73
C THR A 129 0.30 25.78 16.28
N THR A 130 -0.35 26.70 17.00
CA THR A 130 0.32 27.86 17.56
C THR A 130 -0.05 28.06 19.03
N GLU A 131 0.95 28.48 19.81
CA GLU A 131 0.80 28.88 21.19
C GLU A 131 1.29 30.31 21.39
N THR A 132 0.75 31.02 22.40
CA THR A 132 1.34 32.28 22.84
C THR A 132 2.30 31.98 23.97
N ARG A 133 3.59 32.22 23.75
CA ARG A 133 4.63 32.13 24.77
C ARG A 133 5.14 33.53 25.09
N TYR A 134 5.86 33.68 26.20
CA TYR A 134 6.38 34.96 26.68
C TYR A 134 7.89 34.85 26.80
N ARG A 135 8.59 35.86 26.30
CA ARG A 135 10.02 36.04 26.54
C ARG A 135 10.28 37.27 27.39
N THR A 136 11.29 37.20 28.25
CA THR A 136 11.75 38.34 29.04
C THR A 136 12.63 39.24 28.19
N GLU A 137 12.26 40.49 28.07
CA GLU A 137 13.07 41.52 27.44
C GLU A 137 13.46 42.54 28.49
N THR A 138 14.75 42.90 28.57
CA THR A 138 15.25 43.98 29.37
C THR A 138 15.03 45.30 28.61
N ARG A 139 14.39 46.24 29.25
CA ARG A 139 14.17 47.59 28.70
C ARG A 139 14.78 48.63 29.61
N THR A 140 15.25 49.72 28.99
CA THR A 140 15.81 50.85 29.69
C THR A 140 14.74 51.88 29.99
N GLY A 141 14.63 52.27 31.26
CA GLY A 141 13.80 53.37 31.74
C GLY A 141 14.65 54.54 32.23
N TYR A 142 14.07 55.71 32.28
CA TYR A 142 14.75 56.91 32.79
C TYR A 142 13.92 57.47 33.93
N HIS A 143 14.58 57.71 35.08
CA HIS A 143 13.99 58.36 36.20
C HIS A 143 14.63 59.75 36.35
N THR A 144 13.82 60.79 36.30
CA THR A 144 14.29 62.15 36.39
C THR A 144 13.83 62.76 37.75
N TYR A 145 14.80 63.23 38.51
CA TYR A 145 14.53 63.89 39.78
C TYR A 145 15.40 65.17 39.95
N THR A 146 14.97 66.05 40.86
CA THR A 146 15.77 67.20 41.19
C THR A 146 16.63 66.87 42.41
N ASP A 147 17.96 66.91 42.27
CA ASP A 147 18.87 66.75 43.41
C ASP A 147 18.64 67.83 44.47
N PRO A 148 18.23 67.43 45.68
CA PRO A 148 17.89 68.37 46.71
C PRO A 148 19.09 69.19 47.22
N LYS A 149 20.32 68.77 46.95
CA LYS A 149 21.54 69.48 47.38
C LYS A 149 22.01 70.53 46.37
N THR A 150 21.81 70.22 45.08
CA THR A 150 22.35 71.07 44.01
C THR A 150 21.25 71.84 43.25
N GLY A 151 19.96 71.50 43.45
CA GLY A 151 18.83 72.03 42.68
C GLY A 151 18.82 71.71 41.21
N LYS A 152 19.70 70.82 40.76
CA LYS A 152 19.78 70.43 39.35
C LYS A 152 18.91 69.17 39.06
N THR A 153 18.35 69.13 37.87
CA THR A 153 17.65 67.97 37.36
C THR A 153 18.68 66.90 37.01
N VAL A 154 18.55 65.72 37.58
CA VAL A 154 19.37 64.53 37.30
C VAL A 154 18.45 63.48 36.65
N THR A 155 18.91 62.89 35.57
CA THR A 155 18.25 61.75 34.94
C THR A 155 19.12 60.55 35.17
N GLU A 156 18.54 59.50 35.79
CA GLU A 156 19.20 58.22 36.02
C GLU A 156 18.55 57.19 35.15
N GLU A 157 19.36 56.33 34.60
CA GLU A 157 18.96 55.21 33.78
C GLU A 157 18.78 53.98 34.70
N TYR A 158 17.71 53.23 34.46
CA TYR A 158 17.50 51.96 35.14
C TYR A 158 16.97 50.92 34.16
N GLU A 159 17.32 49.66 34.36
CA GLU A 159 16.82 48.53 33.58
C GLU A 159 15.64 47.89 34.30
N TYR A 160 14.66 47.46 33.50
CA TYR A 160 13.52 46.69 33.99
C TYR A 160 13.13 45.63 32.99
N GLU A 161 12.62 44.49 33.47
CA GLU A 161 12.18 43.35 32.67
C GLU A 161 10.71 43.48 32.31
N VAL A 162 10.38 43.12 31.06
CA VAL A 162 9.01 43.01 30.59
C VAL A 162 8.80 41.66 29.93
N GLN A 163 7.63 41.09 30.11
CA GLN A 163 7.21 39.86 29.41
C GLN A 163 6.58 40.29 28.11
N VAL A 164 7.21 39.87 26.99
CA VAL A 164 6.74 40.16 25.63
C VAL A 164 6.15 38.90 25.04
N PRO A 165 4.86 38.90 24.64
CA PRO A 165 4.25 37.76 24.00
C PRO A 165 4.81 37.58 22.60
N TYR A 166 5.01 36.31 22.21
CA TYR A 166 5.33 35.92 20.84
C TYR A 166 4.57 34.65 20.47
N THR A 167 4.37 34.44 19.16
CA THR A 167 3.73 33.22 18.63
C THR A 167 4.77 32.12 18.50
N TYR A 168 4.50 30.99 19.11
CA TYR A 168 5.31 29.78 19.06
C TYR A 168 4.62 28.78 18.15
N TYR A 169 5.32 28.27 17.15
CA TYR A 169 4.79 27.36 16.11
C TYR A 169 5.24 25.94 16.40
N ILE A 170 4.28 25.03 16.48
CA ILE A 170 4.51 23.60 16.66
C ILE A 170 4.03 22.90 15.40
N CYS A 171 4.93 22.19 14.73
CA CYS A 171 4.62 21.40 13.54
C CYS A 171 4.59 19.91 13.89
N THR A 172 3.51 19.24 13.55
CA THR A 172 3.39 17.77 13.63
C THR A 172 3.41 17.22 12.21
N VAL A 173 4.33 16.30 11.95
CA VAL A 173 4.51 15.60 10.67
C VAL A 173 4.14 14.15 10.88
N GLU A 174 3.11 13.69 10.18
CA GLU A 174 2.61 12.33 10.25
C GLU A 174 2.74 11.67 8.88
N LEU A 175 3.38 10.52 8.82
CA LEU A 175 3.43 9.66 7.64
C LEU A 175 2.72 8.35 7.94
N GLU A 176 1.64 8.09 7.22
CA GLU A 176 0.96 6.80 7.24
C GLU A 176 1.41 5.96 6.03
N ASN A 177 1.84 4.70 6.28
CA ASN A 177 2.05 3.70 5.24
C ASN A 177 0.89 2.70 5.26
N PHE A 178 -0.03 2.85 4.31
CA PHE A 178 -1.20 1.98 4.18
C PHE A 178 -0.87 0.55 3.72
N ASN A 179 0.38 0.23 3.54
CA ASN A 179 0.91 -1.01 2.98
C ASN A 179 0.39 -1.30 1.56
N LEU A 180 1.32 -1.32 0.61
CA LEU A 180 0.99 -1.47 -0.81
C LEU A 180 0.12 -2.71 -1.11
N SER A 181 0.23 -3.78 -0.33
CA SER A 181 -0.57 -4.99 -0.52
C SER A 181 -2.08 -4.80 -0.28
N HIS A 182 -2.46 -3.76 0.46
CA HIS A 182 -3.86 -3.43 0.72
C HIS A 182 -4.47 -2.52 -0.36
N VAL A 183 -3.66 -1.70 -1.01
CA VAL A 183 -4.12 -0.72 -2.02
C VAL A 183 -4.96 -1.38 -3.14
N PRO A 184 -4.59 -2.55 -3.71
CA PRO A 184 -5.38 -3.24 -4.72
C PRO A 184 -6.82 -3.53 -4.30
N VAL A 185 -7.05 -3.92 -3.06
CA VAL A 185 -8.38 -4.29 -2.55
C VAL A 185 -9.38 -3.14 -2.63
N TYR A 186 -8.92 -1.91 -2.46
CA TYR A 186 -9.76 -0.70 -2.46
C TYR A 186 -9.82 0.03 -3.80
N THR A 187 -8.94 -0.33 -4.73
CA THR A 187 -8.77 0.46 -5.97
C THR A 187 -9.06 -0.31 -7.24
N MET A 188 -8.98 -1.64 -7.20
CA MET A 188 -9.13 -2.49 -8.37
C MET A 188 -10.58 -2.95 -8.57
N SER A 189 -10.97 -3.11 -9.82
CA SER A 189 -12.18 -3.85 -10.19
C SER A 189 -12.02 -5.34 -9.85
N HIS A 190 -13.13 -6.08 -9.79
CA HIS A 190 -13.10 -7.52 -9.53
C HIS A 190 -12.18 -8.29 -10.48
N SER A 191 -12.17 -7.96 -11.76
CA SER A 191 -11.30 -8.62 -12.75
C SER A 191 -9.82 -8.29 -12.52
N GLN A 192 -9.50 -7.04 -12.21
CA GLN A 192 -8.13 -6.63 -11.88
C GLN A 192 -7.65 -7.26 -10.58
N LEU A 193 -8.50 -7.28 -9.55
CA LEU A 193 -8.16 -7.90 -8.26
C LEU A 193 -7.91 -9.41 -8.42
N SER A 194 -8.69 -10.08 -9.27
CA SER A 194 -8.47 -11.50 -9.59
C SER A 194 -7.13 -11.73 -10.31
N MET A 195 -6.77 -10.85 -11.24
CA MET A 195 -5.47 -10.93 -11.92
C MET A 195 -4.31 -10.63 -10.96
N TYR A 196 -4.47 -9.62 -10.09
CA TYR A 196 -3.51 -9.34 -9.04
C TYR A 196 -3.28 -10.56 -8.13
N ALA A 197 -4.36 -11.17 -7.64
CA ALA A 197 -4.28 -12.38 -6.82
C ALA A 197 -3.60 -13.55 -7.55
N LEU A 198 -3.85 -13.69 -8.85
CA LEU A 198 -3.18 -14.70 -9.68
C LEU A 198 -1.67 -14.44 -9.76
N TYR A 199 -1.26 -13.22 -10.08
CA TYR A 199 0.17 -12.86 -10.14
C TYR A 199 0.84 -13.02 -8.79
N MET A 200 0.20 -12.60 -7.69
CA MET A 200 0.73 -12.80 -6.34
C MET A 200 0.89 -14.28 -5.97
N SER A 201 -0.05 -15.15 -6.37
CA SER A 201 0.01 -16.58 -6.08
C SER A 201 1.12 -17.31 -6.83
N THR A 202 1.49 -16.81 -8.00
CA THR A 202 2.52 -17.43 -8.88
C THR A 202 3.83 -16.65 -8.91
N LEU A 203 3.89 -15.47 -8.27
CA LEU A 203 4.95 -14.47 -8.42
C LEU A 203 5.23 -14.19 -9.91
N GLY A 204 4.18 -14.17 -10.72
CA GLY A 204 4.27 -14.04 -12.17
C GLY A 204 5.12 -15.10 -12.85
N ASN A 205 5.31 -16.27 -12.24
CA ASN A 205 6.24 -17.34 -12.63
C ASN A 205 7.71 -16.88 -12.76
N ARG A 206 8.06 -15.82 -12.03
CA ARG A 206 9.39 -15.19 -12.03
C ARG A 206 9.92 -15.00 -10.61
N PRO A 207 10.08 -16.11 -9.83
CA PRO A 207 10.61 -16.01 -8.45
C PRO A 207 12.08 -15.57 -8.39
N ASP A 208 12.76 -15.54 -9.53
CA ASP A 208 14.13 -15.09 -9.70
C ASP A 208 14.26 -13.57 -9.82
N LEU A 209 13.17 -12.84 -10.13
CA LEU A 209 13.21 -11.42 -10.46
C LEU A 209 13.60 -10.56 -9.25
N PHE A 210 13.05 -10.89 -8.07
CA PHE A 210 13.32 -10.16 -6.82
C PHE A 210 13.66 -11.11 -5.67
N PRO A 211 14.89 -11.66 -5.64
CA PRO A 211 15.28 -12.73 -4.71
C PRO A 211 15.28 -12.33 -3.24
N SER A 212 15.26 -11.05 -2.93
CA SER A 212 15.19 -10.52 -1.55
C SER A 212 13.76 -10.35 -1.02
N SER A 213 12.74 -10.52 -1.85
CA SER A 213 11.35 -10.36 -1.43
C SER A 213 10.94 -11.36 -0.35
N GLY A 214 10.22 -10.88 0.66
CA GLY A 214 9.63 -11.70 1.71
C GLY A 214 8.60 -12.72 1.20
N TYR A 215 8.03 -12.48 0.02
CA TYR A 215 7.06 -13.39 -0.59
C TYR A 215 7.69 -14.67 -1.16
N ILE A 216 8.97 -14.64 -1.57
CA ILE A 216 9.66 -15.85 -2.05
C ILE A 216 9.67 -16.94 -0.98
N GLY A 217 10.09 -16.61 0.25
CA GLY A 217 10.06 -17.55 1.37
C GLY A 217 8.66 -18.08 1.66
N LYS A 218 7.66 -17.25 1.48
CA LYS A 218 6.27 -17.58 1.77
C LYS A 218 5.62 -18.48 0.72
N TYR A 219 5.95 -18.29 -0.57
CA TYR A 219 5.31 -19.00 -1.68
C TYR A 219 6.17 -20.13 -2.26
N VAL A 220 7.48 -20.04 -2.19
CA VAL A 220 8.40 -21.04 -2.75
C VAL A 220 8.87 -22.06 -1.71
N THR A 221 9.08 -21.63 -0.45
CA THR A 221 9.62 -22.49 0.60
C THR A 221 8.59 -22.99 1.60
N ASN A 222 7.48 -22.30 1.79
CA ASN A 222 6.38 -22.70 2.65
C ASN A 222 5.24 -23.34 1.85
N ARG A 223 5.53 -24.30 0.98
CA ARG A 223 4.49 -25.29 0.72
C ARG A 223 4.23 -25.99 2.05
N PRO A 224 3.04 -25.92 2.63
CA PRO A 224 2.75 -26.74 3.78
C PRO A 224 2.89 -28.20 3.32
N GLU A 225 3.98 -28.85 3.70
CA GLU A 225 4.14 -30.28 3.44
C GLU A 225 3.03 -31.07 4.14
N LYS A 226 2.45 -30.49 5.17
CA LYS A 226 1.24 -30.96 5.87
C LYS A 226 0.56 -29.75 6.55
N TYR A 227 -0.71 -29.60 6.28
CA TYR A 227 -1.59 -28.81 7.16
C TYR A 227 -2.24 -29.77 8.16
N GLU A 228 -2.33 -29.36 9.42
CA GLU A 228 -2.98 -30.16 10.43
C GLU A 228 -4.48 -29.82 10.45
N VAL A 229 -5.30 -30.81 10.14
CA VAL A 229 -6.75 -30.69 10.31
C VAL A 229 -7.08 -31.15 11.72
N PRO A 230 -7.78 -30.31 12.53
CA PRO A 230 -8.23 -30.77 13.84
C PRO A 230 -9.05 -32.06 13.72
N PRO A 231 -8.69 -33.12 14.49
CA PRO A 231 -9.39 -34.40 14.39
C PRO A 231 -10.90 -34.32 14.56
N GLU A 232 -11.36 -33.39 15.40
CA GLU A 232 -12.77 -33.11 15.63
C GLU A 232 -13.50 -32.57 14.40
N ALA A 233 -12.82 -31.87 13.51
CA ALA A 233 -13.39 -31.39 12.26
C ALA A 233 -13.72 -32.53 11.30
N LEU A 234 -12.96 -33.63 11.33
CA LEU A 234 -13.19 -34.79 10.51
C LEU A 234 -14.39 -35.64 10.97
N ASN A 235 -14.99 -35.33 12.12
CA ASN A 235 -16.25 -35.93 12.55
C ASN A 235 -17.44 -35.43 11.72
N ASP A 236 -17.31 -34.31 11.03
CA ASP A 236 -18.27 -33.87 10.02
C ASP A 236 -17.98 -34.62 8.71
N GLU A 237 -18.85 -35.60 8.39
CA GLU A 237 -18.70 -36.44 7.20
C GLU A 237 -18.71 -35.62 5.90
N THR A 238 -19.43 -34.50 5.86
CA THR A 238 -19.47 -33.59 4.70
C THR A 238 -18.13 -32.89 4.51
N PHE A 239 -17.60 -32.31 5.60
CA PHE A 239 -16.28 -31.68 5.55
C PHE A 239 -15.17 -32.70 5.22
N ALA A 240 -15.19 -33.87 5.85
CA ALA A 240 -14.22 -34.94 5.59
C ALA A 240 -14.25 -35.38 4.09
N ALA A 241 -15.43 -35.52 3.50
CA ALA A 241 -15.57 -35.86 2.08
C ALA A 241 -15.06 -34.74 1.15
N MET A 242 -15.38 -33.49 1.46
CA MET A 242 -14.88 -32.31 0.72
C MET A 242 -13.35 -32.22 0.80
N LEU A 243 -12.78 -32.41 1.98
CA LEU A 243 -11.35 -32.35 2.21
C LEU A 243 -10.63 -33.47 1.43
N ALA A 244 -11.13 -34.70 1.53
CA ALA A 244 -10.56 -35.84 0.80
C ALA A 244 -10.61 -35.66 -0.73
N GLU A 245 -11.65 -35.00 -1.25
CA GLU A 245 -11.70 -34.64 -2.68
C GLU A 245 -10.68 -33.54 -3.00
N ALA A 246 -10.62 -32.48 -2.17
CA ALA A 246 -9.73 -31.35 -2.37
C ALA A 246 -8.23 -31.76 -2.37
N GLU A 247 -7.86 -32.69 -1.49
CA GLU A 247 -6.48 -33.17 -1.34
C GLU A 247 -5.93 -33.86 -2.59
N LYS A 248 -6.78 -34.39 -3.46
CA LYS A 248 -6.35 -34.99 -4.73
C LYS A 248 -5.71 -33.99 -5.69
N TYR A 249 -5.97 -32.72 -5.51
CA TYR A 249 -5.53 -31.62 -6.39
C TYR A 249 -4.48 -30.73 -5.76
N LEU A 250 -3.87 -31.16 -4.67
CA LEU A 250 -2.72 -30.49 -4.07
C LEU A 250 -1.60 -30.33 -5.13
N ASN A 251 -1.00 -29.13 -5.14
CA ASN A 251 0.04 -28.75 -6.11
C ASN A 251 -0.41 -28.57 -7.57
N PHE A 252 -1.71 -28.61 -7.87
CA PHE A 252 -2.20 -28.15 -9.15
C PHE A 252 -1.94 -26.65 -9.29
N PRO A 253 -1.42 -26.19 -10.44
CA PRO A 253 -1.19 -24.75 -10.64
C PRO A 253 -2.52 -24.01 -10.69
N TYR A 254 -2.51 -22.77 -10.21
CA TYR A 254 -3.65 -21.88 -10.40
C TYR A 254 -3.77 -21.49 -11.88
N VAL A 255 -4.95 -21.68 -12.48
CA VAL A 255 -5.25 -21.29 -13.87
C VAL A 255 -6.56 -20.54 -13.91
N TRP A 256 -6.54 -19.28 -14.31
CA TRP A 256 -7.73 -18.45 -14.45
C TRP A 256 -8.77 -19.10 -15.37
N GLY A 257 -10.00 -19.21 -14.89
CA GLY A 257 -11.09 -19.92 -15.62
C GLY A 257 -10.99 -21.44 -15.58
N GLY A 258 -9.91 -21.99 -15.02
CA GLY A 258 -9.74 -23.43 -14.83
C GLY A 258 -10.77 -23.98 -13.85
N SER A 259 -11.31 -25.17 -14.13
CA SER A 259 -12.44 -25.73 -13.37
C SER A 259 -12.47 -27.27 -13.33
N SER A 260 -11.39 -27.92 -13.74
CA SER A 260 -11.28 -29.36 -13.76
C SER A 260 -9.81 -29.82 -13.69
N PRO A 261 -9.53 -31.08 -13.36
CA PRO A 261 -8.17 -31.61 -13.37
C PRO A 261 -7.42 -31.42 -14.67
N SER A 262 -8.13 -31.39 -15.79
CA SER A 262 -7.54 -31.22 -17.13
C SER A 262 -7.17 -29.78 -17.47
N THR A 263 -7.82 -28.84 -16.85
CA THR A 263 -7.60 -27.39 -17.06
C THR A 263 -6.87 -26.73 -15.89
N SER A 264 -6.59 -27.49 -14.82
CA SER A 264 -6.29 -26.93 -13.51
C SER A 264 -7.44 -26.05 -12.97
N PHE A 265 -7.23 -25.21 -11.99
CA PHE A 265 -8.29 -24.56 -11.26
C PHE A 265 -8.03 -23.07 -10.99
N ASP A 266 -9.07 -22.25 -11.08
CA ASP A 266 -9.15 -21.01 -10.32
C ASP A 266 -9.81 -21.25 -8.96
N CYS A 267 -9.88 -20.22 -8.11
CA CYS A 267 -10.44 -20.35 -6.76
C CYS A 267 -11.88 -20.87 -6.75
N SER A 268 -12.76 -20.30 -7.56
CA SER A 268 -14.19 -20.68 -7.65
C SER A 268 -14.39 -21.96 -8.44
N GLY A 269 -13.54 -22.23 -9.44
CA GLY A 269 -13.50 -23.48 -10.17
C GLY A 269 -13.12 -24.66 -9.31
N PHE A 270 -12.10 -24.49 -8.46
CA PHE A 270 -11.70 -25.49 -7.48
C PHE A 270 -12.83 -25.81 -6.49
N VAL A 271 -13.39 -24.79 -5.85
CA VAL A 271 -14.52 -24.98 -4.89
C VAL A 271 -15.69 -25.65 -5.57
N SER A 272 -16.11 -25.17 -6.75
CA SER A 272 -17.22 -25.78 -7.50
C SER A 272 -16.95 -27.24 -7.83
N TYR A 273 -15.73 -27.55 -8.30
CA TYR A 273 -15.35 -28.90 -8.68
C TYR A 273 -15.35 -29.83 -7.46
N VAL A 274 -14.69 -29.45 -6.37
CA VAL A 274 -14.62 -30.24 -5.15
C VAL A 274 -16.04 -30.53 -4.62
N CYS A 275 -16.87 -29.51 -4.47
CA CYS A 275 -18.23 -29.69 -3.97
C CYS A 275 -19.08 -30.61 -4.87
N ASN A 276 -18.97 -30.50 -6.19
CA ASN A 276 -19.74 -31.34 -7.09
C ASN A 276 -19.24 -32.80 -7.15
N ASN A 277 -17.98 -33.08 -6.76
CA ASN A 277 -17.33 -34.38 -6.88
C ASN A 277 -17.03 -35.09 -5.55
N CYS A 278 -17.22 -34.43 -4.41
CA CYS A 278 -16.93 -34.98 -3.07
C CYS A 278 -17.91 -36.08 -2.61
N GLY A 279 -18.95 -36.39 -3.40
CA GLY A 279 -19.87 -37.49 -3.13
C GLY A 279 -20.99 -37.21 -2.12
N VAL A 280 -21.11 -35.95 -1.61
CA VAL A 280 -22.20 -35.56 -0.68
C VAL A 280 -23.52 -35.23 -1.39
N GLY A 281 -23.57 -35.39 -2.73
CA GLY A 281 -24.79 -35.21 -3.51
C GLY A 281 -25.04 -33.77 -4.00
N TRP A 282 -24.09 -32.86 -3.83
CA TRP A 282 -24.19 -31.52 -4.42
C TRP A 282 -23.97 -31.56 -5.92
N ASN A 283 -24.76 -30.78 -6.65
CA ASN A 283 -24.63 -30.67 -8.10
C ASN A 283 -25.14 -29.29 -8.56
N PHE A 284 -24.36 -28.26 -8.34
CA PHE A 284 -24.66 -26.88 -8.77
C PHE A 284 -23.83 -26.42 -9.99
N GLY A 285 -23.02 -27.32 -10.54
CA GLY A 285 -22.17 -27.03 -11.69
C GLY A 285 -21.02 -26.07 -11.41
N ARG A 286 -20.47 -25.48 -12.47
CA ARG A 286 -19.40 -24.49 -12.37
C ARG A 286 -20.00 -23.11 -12.04
N LEU A 287 -19.72 -22.59 -10.86
CA LEU A 287 -20.09 -21.24 -10.43
C LEU A 287 -18.83 -20.37 -10.27
N GLY A 288 -18.95 -19.09 -10.59
CA GLY A 288 -17.99 -18.08 -10.18
C GLY A 288 -18.15 -17.71 -8.71
N ALA A 289 -17.24 -16.89 -8.16
CA ALA A 289 -17.27 -16.48 -6.76
C ALA A 289 -18.62 -15.85 -6.35
N SER A 290 -19.18 -14.96 -7.18
CA SER A 290 -20.50 -14.37 -6.93
C SER A 290 -21.65 -15.39 -6.97
N GLY A 291 -21.54 -16.39 -7.83
CA GLY A 291 -22.52 -17.49 -7.89
C GLY A 291 -22.48 -18.37 -6.65
N LEU A 292 -21.26 -18.72 -6.19
CA LEU A 292 -21.06 -19.47 -4.94
C LEU A 292 -21.59 -18.67 -3.75
N LEU A 293 -21.27 -17.37 -3.66
CA LEU A 293 -21.80 -16.51 -2.61
C LEU A 293 -23.32 -16.47 -2.62
N GLY A 294 -23.95 -16.52 -3.81
CA GLY A 294 -25.40 -16.49 -3.98
C GLY A 294 -26.12 -17.73 -3.47
N ILE A 295 -25.43 -18.89 -3.41
CA ILE A 295 -25.98 -20.15 -2.90
C ILE A 295 -25.59 -20.47 -1.46
N CYS A 296 -24.65 -19.71 -0.88
CA CYS A 296 -24.23 -19.86 0.52
C CYS A 296 -25.12 -19.06 1.47
N THR A 297 -25.25 -19.58 2.68
CA THR A 297 -25.85 -18.82 3.80
C THR A 297 -24.78 -17.98 4.46
N ARG A 298 -25.02 -16.69 4.65
CA ARG A 298 -24.09 -15.81 5.38
C ARG A 298 -24.16 -16.09 6.87
N ILE A 299 -22.99 -16.25 7.48
CA ILE A 299 -22.81 -16.43 8.92
C ILE A 299 -21.80 -15.41 9.43
N SER A 300 -21.74 -15.23 10.73
CA SER A 300 -20.68 -14.41 11.35
C SER A 300 -19.37 -15.19 11.47
N ALA A 301 -18.25 -14.48 11.60
CA ALA A 301 -16.95 -15.10 11.81
C ALA A 301 -16.89 -15.97 13.10
N ALA A 302 -17.72 -15.66 14.11
CA ALA A 302 -17.81 -16.43 15.34
C ALA A 302 -18.55 -17.77 15.16
N GLU A 303 -19.35 -17.91 14.11
CA GLU A 303 -20.11 -19.13 13.77
C GLU A 303 -19.37 -19.99 12.75
N ALA A 304 -18.26 -19.49 12.17
CA ALA A 304 -17.50 -20.17 11.14
C ALA A 304 -16.95 -21.52 11.62
N ARG A 305 -17.07 -22.52 10.76
CA ARG A 305 -16.63 -23.89 10.98
C ARG A 305 -15.71 -24.36 9.85
N PRO A 306 -14.93 -25.41 10.07
CA PRO A 306 -14.20 -26.08 8.99
C PRO A 306 -15.12 -26.44 7.83
N GLY A 307 -14.76 -26.06 6.61
CA GLY A 307 -15.57 -26.25 5.40
C GLY A 307 -16.37 -25.04 4.96
N ASP A 308 -16.52 -24.02 5.79
CA ASP A 308 -17.16 -22.77 5.40
C ASP A 308 -16.28 -21.96 4.43
N LEU A 309 -16.92 -21.24 3.52
CA LEU A 309 -16.23 -20.44 2.50
C LEU A 309 -16.07 -18.99 2.96
N ILE A 310 -14.87 -18.45 2.73
CA ILE A 310 -14.58 -17.03 2.95
C ILE A 310 -14.60 -16.32 1.60
N PHE A 311 -15.31 -15.20 1.53
CA PHE A 311 -15.41 -14.35 0.35
C PHE A 311 -14.88 -12.95 0.71
N PHE A 312 -13.99 -12.43 -0.14
CA PHE A 312 -13.39 -11.10 -0.02
C PHE A 312 -13.35 -10.42 -1.39
#